data_de34f4701d88775eea4304cb6dd3909e
#
_entry.id   de34f4701d88775eea4304cb6dd3909e
#
_cell.length_a   1.000
_cell.length_b   1.000
_cell.length_c   1.000
_cell.angle_alpha   90.00
_cell.angle_beta   90.00
_cell.angle_gamma   90.00
#
_symmetry.space_group_name_H-M   'P 1'
#
loop_
_entity.id
_entity.type
_entity.pdbx_description
1 polymer ?
#
loop_
_entity_poly.entity_id
_entity_poly.type
_entity_poly.pdbx_seq_one_letter_code
_entity_poly.pdbx_strand_id
1 'polypeptide(L)'
;MHEYSIAYDIYTTARRAALDNNATEVKRVSVDVGKMAMVNPEQVEFLFNVIIEDDPLFSGVELSCREIEARTRCSCGYEGDERFVCPRCGKLPEIIAGMEIVVTNIEIEVNEE
;
A
#
# COMPACT_ATOMS: atom_id res chain seq x y z
N MET A 1 -5.50 -4.22 -12.56
CA MET A 1 -4.89 -4.35 -13.68
C MET A 1 -3.47 -3.97 -13.72
N HIS A 2 -2.92 -3.34 -12.82
CA HIS A 2 -1.52 -3.01 -12.80
C HIS A 2 -0.86 -3.57 -11.55
N GLU A 3 -1.33 -4.75 -11.15
CA GLU A 3 -0.85 -5.36 -9.90
C GLU A 3 0.64 -5.66 -9.94
N TYR A 4 1.16 -6.02 -11.12
CA TYR A 4 2.60 -6.26 -11.22
C TYR A 4 3.42 -4.99 -10.97
N SER A 5 3.03 -3.88 -11.60
CA SER A 5 3.71 -2.60 -11.37
C SER A 5 3.65 -2.18 -9.92
N ILE A 6 2.51 -2.40 -9.30
CA ILE A 6 2.31 -2.05 -7.89
C ILE A 6 3.21 -2.90 -7.00
N ALA A 7 3.24 -4.22 -7.26
CA ALA A 7 4.10 -5.13 -6.51
C ALA A 7 5.57 -4.75 -6.68
N TYR A 8 5.95 -4.39 -7.89
CA TYR A 8 7.33 -3.99 -8.16
C TYR A 8 7.68 -2.69 -7.47
N ASP A 9 6.76 -1.72 -7.44
CA ASP A 9 6.98 -0.46 -6.74
C ASP A 9 7.11 -0.66 -5.23
N ILE A 10 6.31 -1.56 -4.67
CA ILE A 10 6.43 -1.91 -3.25
C ILE A 10 7.81 -2.49 -2.98
N TYR A 11 8.24 -3.41 -3.83
CA TYR A 11 9.54 -4.04 -3.70
C TYR A 11 10.68 -3.00 -3.77
N THR A 12 10.68 -2.14 -4.78
CA THR A 12 11.76 -1.17 -4.95
C THR A 12 11.78 -0.14 -3.83
N THR A 13 10.60 0.27 -3.36
CA THR A 13 10.48 1.22 -2.26
C THR A 13 11.04 0.62 -0.97
N ALA A 14 10.63 -0.61 -0.66
CA ALA A 14 11.08 -1.29 0.54
C ALA A 14 12.59 -1.58 0.47
N ARG A 15 13.08 -1.97 -0.70
CA ARG A 15 14.50 -2.28 -0.89
C ARG A 15 15.36 -1.04 -0.67
N ARG A 16 14.93 0.09 -1.24
CA ARG A 16 15.68 1.33 -1.08
C ARG A 16 15.73 1.75 0.39
N ALA A 17 14.60 1.70 1.08
CA ALA A 17 14.54 2.07 2.49
C ALA A 17 15.42 1.14 3.33
N ALA A 18 15.39 -0.16 3.03
CA ALA A 18 16.20 -1.13 3.76
C ALA A 18 17.69 -0.87 3.57
N LEU A 19 18.11 -0.64 2.33
CA LEU A 19 19.52 -0.39 2.04
C LEU A 19 20.00 0.92 2.64
N ASP A 20 19.16 1.95 2.63
CA ASP A 20 19.49 3.24 3.23
C ASP A 20 19.67 3.13 4.74
N ASN A 21 19.11 2.09 5.35
CA ASN A 21 19.21 1.86 6.79
C ASN A 21 20.12 0.69 7.14
N ASN A 22 20.93 0.25 6.19
CA ASN A 22 21.94 -0.81 6.39
C ASN A 22 21.33 -2.14 6.83
N ALA A 23 20.15 -2.45 6.32
CA ALA A 23 19.46 -3.68 6.67
C ALA A 23 20.18 -4.90 6.09
N THR A 24 20.22 -5.98 6.87
CA THR A 24 20.71 -7.26 6.40
C THR A 24 19.54 -8.12 5.93
N GLU A 25 18.35 -7.81 6.39
CA GLU A 25 17.16 -8.56 6.01
C GLU A 25 15.91 -7.70 6.21
N VAL A 26 14.94 -7.84 5.31
CA VAL A 26 13.62 -7.24 5.47
C VAL A 26 12.69 -8.30 6.04
N LYS A 27 12.10 -8.02 7.19
CA LYS A 27 11.24 -8.98 7.89
C LYS A 27 9.78 -8.83 7.51
N ARG A 28 9.32 -7.60 7.36
CA ARG A 28 7.93 -7.34 7.03
C ARG A 28 7.81 -6.02 6.27
N VAL A 29 6.91 -6.00 5.32
CA VAL A 29 6.53 -4.78 4.60
C VAL A 29 5.05 -4.59 4.82
N SER A 30 4.67 -3.43 5.36
CA SER A 30 3.26 -3.10 5.61
C SER A 30 2.80 -2.11 4.57
N VAL A 31 1.65 -2.39 3.96
CA VAL A 31 1.12 -1.60 2.85
C VAL A 31 -0.35 -1.28 3.10
N ASP A 32 -0.71 -0.02 2.95
CA ASP A 32 -2.11 0.39 2.95
C ASP A 32 -2.59 0.40 1.51
N VAL A 33 -3.68 -0.32 1.24
CA VAL A 33 -4.26 -0.42 -0.10
C VAL A 33 -5.64 0.21 -0.06
N GLY A 34 -5.80 1.34 -0.75
CA GLY A 34 -7.09 2.00 -0.81
C GLY A 34 -8.09 1.17 -1.59
N LYS A 35 -9.30 1.01 -1.04
CA LYS A 35 -10.35 0.25 -1.73
C LYS A 35 -10.68 0.85 -3.08
N MET A 36 -10.53 2.16 -3.21
CA MET A 36 -10.83 2.86 -4.46
C MET A 36 -9.75 2.69 -5.52
N ALA A 37 -8.60 2.12 -5.16
CA ALA A 37 -7.54 1.85 -6.13
C ALA A 37 -7.91 0.70 -7.07
N MET A 38 -8.93 -0.08 -6.70
CA MET A 38 -9.46 -1.18 -7.51
C MET A 38 -8.39 -2.21 -7.86
N VAL A 39 -7.60 -2.55 -6.85
CA VAL A 39 -6.50 -3.49 -6.98
C VAL A 39 -6.82 -4.70 -6.13
N ASN A 40 -6.44 -5.88 -6.60
CA ASN A 40 -6.62 -7.10 -5.83
C ASN A 40 -5.38 -7.31 -4.95
N PRO A 41 -5.50 -7.14 -3.61
CA PRO A 41 -4.33 -7.28 -2.73
C PRO A 41 -3.70 -8.66 -2.77
N GLU A 42 -4.51 -9.71 -2.96
CA GLU A 42 -3.97 -11.06 -3.04
C GLU A 42 -3.09 -11.25 -4.26
N GLN A 43 -3.48 -10.63 -5.36
CA GLN A 43 -2.68 -10.68 -6.59
C GLN A 43 -1.37 -9.91 -6.43
N VAL A 44 -1.43 -8.75 -5.77
CA VAL A 44 -0.23 -7.96 -5.49
C VAL A 44 0.72 -8.77 -4.61
N GLU A 45 0.19 -9.43 -3.59
CA GLU A 45 1.00 -10.25 -2.70
C GLU A 45 1.64 -11.41 -3.44
N PHE A 46 0.88 -12.08 -4.30
CA PHE A 46 1.41 -13.18 -5.09
C PHE A 46 2.57 -12.72 -5.98
N LEU A 47 2.36 -11.60 -6.69
CA LEU A 47 3.39 -11.07 -7.59
C LEU A 47 4.60 -10.56 -6.83
N PHE A 48 4.38 -9.96 -5.66
CA PHE A 48 5.47 -9.52 -4.81
C PHE A 48 6.35 -10.73 -4.43
N ASN A 49 5.72 -11.82 -4.05
CA ASN A 49 6.46 -13.04 -3.69
C ASN A 49 7.27 -13.59 -4.85
N VAL A 50 6.75 -13.47 -6.07
CA VAL A 50 7.50 -13.88 -7.26
C VAL A 50 8.70 -12.97 -7.49
N ILE A 51 8.49 -11.66 -7.35
CA ILE A 51 9.55 -10.66 -7.60
C ILE A 51 10.72 -10.86 -6.64
N ILE A 52 10.45 -11.14 -5.37
CA ILE A 52 11.51 -11.23 -4.36
C ILE A 52 12.21 -12.58 -4.31
N GLU A 53 11.77 -13.53 -5.14
CA GLU A 53 12.25 -14.91 -5.05
C GLU A 53 13.76 -15.04 -5.09
N ASP A 54 14.42 -14.22 -5.88
CA ASP A 54 15.87 -14.27 -6.04
C ASP A 54 16.62 -13.21 -5.23
N ASP A 55 15.93 -12.52 -4.34
CA ASP A 55 16.55 -11.46 -3.56
C ASP A 55 16.73 -11.92 -2.11
N PRO A 56 17.96 -12.24 -1.68
CA PRO A 56 18.17 -12.72 -0.31
C PRO A 56 17.84 -11.70 0.77
N LEU A 57 17.82 -10.42 0.43
CA LEU A 57 17.42 -9.38 1.38
C LEU A 57 15.98 -9.59 1.87
N PHE A 58 15.15 -10.19 1.02
CA PHE A 58 13.74 -10.42 1.31
C PHE A 58 13.43 -11.87 1.69
N SER A 59 14.45 -12.65 2.03
CA SER A 59 14.24 -14.03 2.41
C SER A 59 13.40 -14.10 3.70
N GLY A 60 12.25 -14.76 3.64
CA GLY A 60 11.36 -14.87 4.79
C GLY A 60 10.50 -13.66 5.08
N VAL A 61 10.43 -12.70 4.15
CA VAL A 61 9.64 -11.50 4.35
C VAL A 61 8.14 -11.82 4.35
N GLU A 62 7.41 -11.03 5.11
CA GLU A 62 5.95 -11.08 5.12
C GLU A 62 5.41 -9.76 4.57
N LEU A 63 4.55 -9.82 3.55
CA LEU A 63 3.87 -8.65 3.04
C LEU A 63 2.51 -8.56 3.73
N SER A 64 2.26 -7.47 4.44
CA SER A 64 1.02 -7.25 5.16
C SER A 64 0.25 -6.11 4.51
N CYS A 65 -0.88 -6.43 3.89
CA CYS A 65 -1.72 -5.43 3.24
C CYS A 65 -2.94 -5.13 4.10
N ARG A 66 -3.25 -3.85 4.24
CA ARG A 66 -4.44 -3.41 4.95
C ARG A 66 -5.29 -2.59 4.00
N GLU A 67 -6.57 -2.92 3.89
CA GLU A 67 -7.48 -2.15 3.05
C GLU A 67 -7.93 -0.89 3.77
N ILE A 68 -7.91 0.23 3.04
CA ILE A 68 -8.30 1.52 3.57
C ILE A 68 -9.62 1.93 2.92
N GLU A 69 -10.62 2.21 3.75
CA GLU A 69 -11.94 2.61 3.28
C GLU A 69 -11.90 3.97 2.59
N ALA A 70 -12.78 4.15 1.63
CA ALA A 70 -12.91 5.43 0.96
C ALA A 70 -13.44 6.47 1.94
N ARG A 71 -12.88 7.67 1.86
CA ARG A 71 -13.37 8.83 2.60
C ARG A 71 -13.61 9.94 1.61
N THR A 72 -14.74 10.62 1.75
CA THR A 72 -15.10 11.69 0.83
C THR A 72 -15.48 12.94 1.61
N ARG A 73 -15.33 14.07 0.96
CA ARG A 73 -15.72 15.38 1.49
C ARG A 73 -16.45 16.14 0.42
N CYS A 74 -17.61 16.68 0.78
CA CYS A 74 -18.37 17.51 -0.13
C CYS A 74 -18.05 18.98 0.10
N SER A 75 -18.24 19.79 -0.91
CA SER A 75 -18.06 21.25 -0.79
C SER A 75 -18.99 21.86 0.24
N CYS A 76 -20.09 21.19 0.58
CA CYS A 76 -21.00 21.66 1.63
C CYS A 76 -20.49 21.35 3.04
N GLY A 77 -19.36 20.66 3.17
CA GLY A 77 -18.77 20.32 4.46
C GLY A 77 -19.09 18.93 4.97
N TYR A 78 -19.96 18.19 4.29
CA TYR A 78 -20.27 16.82 4.69
C TYR A 78 -19.07 15.91 4.41
N GLU A 79 -18.75 15.04 5.36
CA GLU A 79 -17.72 14.02 5.18
C GLU A 79 -18.30 12.64 5.43
N GLY A 80 -17.93 11.69 4.60
CA GLY A 80 -18.44 10.34 4.71
C GLY A 80 -17.71 9.41 3.75
N ASP A 81 -18.43 8.39 3.29
CA ASP A 81 -17.90 7.42 2.34
C ASP A 81 -18.71 7.34 1.05
N GLU A 82 -19.69 8.19 0.88
CA GLU A 82 -20.47 8.26 -0.35
C GLU A 82 -19.61 8.83 -1.48
N ARG A 83 -19.58 8.12 -2.59
CA ARG A 83 -18.69 8.48 -3.70
C ARG A 83 -19.36 9.29 -4.81
N PHE A 84 -20.66 9.15 -4.95
CA PHE A 84 -21.35 9.70 -6.13
C PHE A 84 -22.30 10.84 -5.81
N VAL A 85 -22.99 10.76 -4.71
CA VAL A 85 -24.01 11.75 -4.35
C VAL A 85 -23.86 12.06 -2.87
N CYS A 86 -23.67 13.35 -2.57
CA CYS A 86 -23.67 13.79 -1.19
C CYS A 86 -25.09 13.69 -0.64
N PRO A 87 -25.32 12.99 0.48
CA PRO A 87 -26.67 12.85 1.02
C PRO A 87 -27.24 14.14 1.57
N ARG A 88 -26.39 15.16 1.72
CA ARG A 88 -26.77 16.43 2.30
C ARG A 88 -27.14 17.46 1.26
N CYS A 89 -26.39 17.55 0.16
CA CYS A 89 -26.64 18.58 -0.85
C CYS A 89 -26.83 18.03 -2.26
N GLY A 90 -26.63 16.73 -2.48
CA GLY A 90 -26.84 16.09 -3.77
C GLY A 90 -25.73 16.29 -4.79
N LYS A 91 -24.65 16.97 -4.42
CA LYS A 91 -23.52 17.21 -5.34
C LYS A 91 -22.53 16.06 -5.26
N LEU A 92 -21.60 16.05 -6.22
CA LEU A 92 -20.54 15.04 -6.26
C LEU A 92 -19.48 15.34 -5.21
N PRO A 93 -19.23 14.45 -4.27
CA PRO A 93 -18.18 14.67 -3.27
C PRO A 93 -16.81 14.36 -3.84
N GLU A 94 -15.79 14.90 -3.20
CA GLU A 94 -14.39 14.65 -3.56
C GLU A 94 -13.85 13.52 -2.69
N ILE A 95 -13.12 12.60 -3.31
CA ILE A 95 -12.50 11.50 -2.57
C ILE A 95 -11.21 12.00 -1.95
N ILE A 96 -11.11 11.94 -0.61
CA ILE A 96 -9.94 12.44 0.11
C ILE A 96 -9.09 11.34 0.71
N ALA A 97 -9.55 10.09 0.71
CA ALA A 97 -8.76 8.96 1.20
C ALA A 97 -9.27 7.67 0.56
N GLY A 98 -8.42 6.65 0.54
CA GLY A 98 -8.79 5.34 0.04
C GLY A 98 -8.49 5.12 -1.43
N MET A 99 -7.75 6.04 -2.07
CA MET A 99 -7.38 5.88 -3.48
C MET A 99 -5.93 5.45 -3.68
N GLU A 100 -5.11 5.52 -2.65
CA GLU A 100 -3.67 5.32 -2.81
C GLU A 100 -3.21 3.98 -2.27
N ILE A 101 -2.06 3.54 -2.78
CA ILE A 101 -1.37 2.36 -2.25
C ILE A 101 -0.05 2.88 -1.71
N VAL A 102 0.16 2.69 -0.39
CA VAL A 102 1.29 3.32 0.30
C VAL A 102 1.99 2.30 1.17
N VAL A 103 3.32 2.22 1.03
CA VAL A 103 4.14 1.46 1.97
C VAL A 103 4.22 2.30 3.26
N THR A 104 3.64 1.79 4.33
CA THR A 104 3.54 2.54 5.58
C THR A 104 4.66 2.22 6.54
N ASN A 105 5.22 1.02 6.44
CA ASN A 105 6.25 0.60 7.39
C ASN A 105 7.02 -0.58 6.83
N ILE A 106 8.30 -0.67 7.19
CA ILE A 106 9.08 -1.88 6.94
C ILE A 106 9.77 -2.26 8.25
N GLU A 107 9.83 -3.56 8.50
CA GLU A 107 10.59 -4.08 9.65
C GLU A 107 11.82 -4.75 9.08
N ILE A 108 12.97 -4.35 9.60
CA ILE A 108 14.25 -4.80 9.08
C ILE A 108 15.11 -5.34 10.19
N GLU A 109 16.11 -6.13 9.78
CA GLU A 109 17.15 -6.57 10.69
C GLU A 109 18.44 -5.87 10.29
N VAL A 110 19.15 -5.34 11.25
CA VAL A 110 20.41 -4.63 11.02
C VAL A 110 21.49 -5.30 11.83
N ASN A 111 22.65 -5.46 11.21
CA ASN A 111 23.78 -6.04 11.90
C ASN A 111 24.46 -4.93 12.71
N GLU A 112 24.41 -5.05 14.04
CA GLU A 112 24.97 -4.03 14.92
C GLU A 112 26.28 -4.49 15.50
N GLU A 113 27.33 -4.43 14.78
CA GLU A 113 28.64 -4.77 15.31
C GLU A 113 29.37 -3.59 15.84
#